data_ed985ac8289da0d6e7e50be00b9a3936
#
_entry.id   ed985ac8289da0d6e7e50be00b9a3936
#
_cell.length_a   1.000
_cell.length_b   1.000
_cell.length_c   1.000
_cell.angle_alpha   90.00
_cell.angle_beta   90.00
_cell.angle_gamma   90.00
#
_symmetry.space_group_name_H-M   'P 1'
#
loop_
_entity.id
_entity.type
_entity.pdbx_description
1 polymer ?
#
loop_
_entity_poly.entity_id
_entity_poly.type
_entity_poly.pdbx_seq_one_letter_code
_entity_poly.pdbx_strand_id
1 'polypeptide(L)'
;MKKSIRYNPQKTVEENAEENRVSVAAVRSYIQRNQIDQSGDRQRLLFDEIHKLMADHPGASTYWLAKMLKVDYKTAKRYAAMEERPEVRKGKQSALKPGFDIVKSVYFKEEEILEGIMALYLTKDRFDADMTYSQGGFYRHLAQPRLKYDIAPQGDDVRQLEEFDELADGSLESVVIDLPFFVGTDSGSLYYAERYGMFPSLDALLKTHADMMRRATRKLMPHGLLVMKTQSFIYANRQIWTNYHLYEYARELNLEMVDEFVLVTHKRLIHLSGKQQHARRFHAYFLCFRKEQ
;
A
#
# COMPACT_ATOMS: atom_id res chain seq x y z
N MET A 1 -16.42 -17.38 -22.98
CA MET A 1 -15.75 -16.08 -23.24
C MET A 1 -16.34 -15.03 -22.30
N LYS A 2 -15.53 -14.34 -21.47
CA LYS A 2 -16.01 -13.22 -20.66
C LYS A 2 -16.25 -12.04 -21.60
N LYS A 3 -17.51 -11.56 -21.70
CA LYS A 3 -17.83 -10.36 -22.47
C LYS A 3 -17.08 -9.16 -21.91
N SER A 4 -16.34 -8.43 -22.74
CA SER A 4 -15.71 -7.17 -22.34
C SER A 4 -16.81 -6.09 -22.21
N ILE A 5 -16.85 -5.40 -21.10
CA ILE A 5 -17.77 -4.28 -20.88
C ILE A 5 -17.15 -3.03 -21.51
N ARG A 6 -17.92 -2.38 -22.42
CA ARG A 6 -17.59 -1.04 -22.93
C ARG A 6 -18.40 -0.03 -22.12
N TYR A 7 -17.75 0.59 -21.15
CA TYR A 7 -18.39 1.57 -20.28
C TYR A 7 -18.46 2.95 -20.98
N ASN A 8 -19.67 3.50 -21.04
CA ASN A 8 -19.90 4.86 -21.51
C ASN A 8 -20.19 5.76 -20.30
N PRO A 9 -19.31 6.73 -19.95
CA PRO A 9 -19.49 7.61 -18.81
C PRO A 9 -20.65 8.60 -18.96
N GLN A 10 -21.25 8.71 -20.16
CA GLN A 10 -22.41 9.55 -20.42
C GLN A 10 -23.74 8.84 -20.18
N LYS A 11 -23.72 7.53 -19.91
CA LYS A 11 -24.88 6.69 -19.65
C LYS A 11 -24.93 6.26 -18.19
N THR A 12 -26.12 5.97 -17.71
CA THR A 12 -26.30 5.40 -16.37
C THR A 12 -25.69 4.00 -16.28
N VAL A 13 -25.55 3.48 -15.06
CA VAL A 13 -25.10 2.10 -14.85
C VAL A 13 -26.07 1.10 -15.48
N GLU A 14 -27.36 1.37 -15.38
CA GLU A 14 -28.46 0.59 -15.93
C GLU A 14 -28.41 0.58 -17.47
N GLU A 15 -28.28 1.75 -18.11
CA GLU A 15 -28.12 1.88 -19.56
C GLU A 15 -26.84 1.20 -20.07
N ASN A 16 -25.74 1.32 -19.36
CA ASN A 16 -24.51 0.59 -19.66
C ASN A 16 -24.71 -0.93 -19.54
N ALA A 17 -25.48 -1.39 -18.56
CA ALA A 17 -25.78 -2.80 -18.37
C ALA A 17 -26.63 -3.35 -19.54
N GLU A 18 -27.62 -2.61 -19.95
CA GLU A 18 -28.51 -2.95 -21.07
C GLU A 18 -27.73 -3.01 -22.39
N GLU A 19 -26.96 -1.96 -22.72
CA GLU A 19 -26.15 -1.89 -23.94
C GLU A 19 -25.12 -3.01 -24.05
N ASN A 20 -24.46 -3.34 -22.95
CA ASN A 20 -23.47 -4.43 -22.91
C ASN A 20 -24.11 -5.81 -22.73
N ARG A 21 -25.43 -5.90 -22.54
CA ARG A 21 -26.18 -7.15 -22.25
C ARG A 21 -25.55 -7.91 -21.07
N VAL A 22 -25.32 -7.21 -19.98
CA VAL A 22 -24.77 -7.73 -18.73
C VAL A 22 -25.62 -7.27 -17.55
N SER A 23 -25.39 -7.84 -16.36
CA SER A 23 -26.09 -7.38 -15.17
C SER A 23 -25.56 -6.03 -14.67
N VAL A 24 -26.40 -5.25 -14.01
CA VAL A 24 -26.04 -4.01 -13.32
C VAL A 24 -24.86 -4.24 -12.34
N ALA A 25 -24.87 -5.38 -11.64
CA ALA A 25 -23.79 -5.75 -10.75
C ALA A 25 -22.44 -5.95 -11.48
N ALA A 26 -22.48 -6.46 -12.71
CA ALA A 26 -21.27 -6.60 -13.52
C ALA A 26 -20.69 -5.25 -13.93
N VAL A 27 -21.54 -4.28 -14.29
CA VAL A 27 -21.10 -2.91 -14.60
C VAL A 27 -20.55 -2.23 -13.36
N ARG A 28 -21.21 -2.31 -12.20
CA ARG A 28 -20.71 -1.77 -10.94
C ARG A 28 -19.33 -2.35 -10.56
N SER A 29 -19.17 -3.65 -10.70
CA SER A 29 -17.86 -4.30 -10.48
C SER A 29 -16.79 -3.85 -11.48
N TYR A 30 -17.18 -3.57 -12.73
CA TYR A 30 -16.29 -3.02 -13.74
C TYR A 30 -15.82 -1.61 -13.38
N ILE A 31 -16.77 -0.73 -13.00
CA ILE A 31 -16.48 0.64 -12.54
C ILE A 31 -15.53 0.65 -11.35
N GLN A 32 -15.81 -0.18 -10.35
CA GLN A 32 -14.97 -0.29 -9.15
C GLN A 32 -13.56 -0.80 -9.48
N ARG A 33 -13.43 -1.83 -10.32
CA ARG A 33 -12.12 -2.39 -10.71
C ARG A 33 -11.27 -1.44 -11.54
N ASN A 34 -11.91 -0.58 -12.33
CA ASN A 34 -11.22 0.38 -13.21
C ASN A 34 -11.16 1.78 -12.60
N GLN A 35 -11.60 1.96 -11.34
CA GLN A 35 -11.59 3.24 -10.61
C GLN A 35 -12.23 4.40 -11.40
N ILE A 36 -13.36 4.10 -12.11
CA ILE A 36 -14.05 5.10 -12.93
C ILE A 36 -14.81 6.07 -12.02
N ASP A 37 -14.54 7.38 -12.18
CA ASP A 37 -15.22 8.44 -11.44
C ASP A 37 -16.63 8.65 -12.02
N GLN A 38 -17.65 8.45 -11.19
CA GLN A 38 -19.07 8.62 -11.53
C GLN A 38 -19.67 9.94 -11.02
N SER A 39 -18.89 10.80 -10.41
CA SER A 39 -19.42 12.04 -9.80
C SER A 39 -20.11 12.95 -10.83
N GLY A 40 -19.60 12.96 -12.06
CA GLY A 40 -20.19 13.70 -13.17
C GLY A 40 -21.50 13.12 -13.67
N ASP A 41 -21.64 11.80 -13.66
CA ASP A 41 -22.86 11.10 -14.15
C ASP A 41 -24.03 11.38 -13.21
N ARG A 42 -23.81 11.37 -11.90
CA ARG A 42 -24.85 11.70 -10.90
C ARG A 42 -25.40 13.11 -11.07
N GLN A 43 -24.54 14.06 -11.41
CA GLN A 43 -24.95 15.46 -11.64
C GLN A 43 -25.82 15.59 -12.90
N ARG A 44 -25.46 14.89 -13.98
CA ARG A 44 -26.23 14.86 -15.23
C ARG A 44 -27.61 14.19 -15.06
N LEU A 45 -27.61 13.06 -14.38
CA LEU A 45 -28.86 12.35 -14.07
C LEU A 45 -29.83 13.24 -13.28
N LEU A 46 -29.31 13.90 -12.24
CA LEU A 46 -30.14 14.77 -11.43
C LEU A 46 -30.67 15.97 -12.23
N PHE A 47 -29.89 16.52 -13.14
CA PHE A 47 -30.33 17.56 -14.06
C PHE A 47 -31.47 17.05 -14.96
N ASP A 48 -31.27 15.90 -15.61
CA ASP A 48 -32.27 15.30 -16.53
C ASP A 48 -33.57 14.97 -15.80
N GLU A 49 -33.49 14.38 -14.60
CA GLU A 49 -34.66 14.05 -13.78
C GLU A 49 -35.45 15.30 -13.34
N ILE A 50 -34.75 16.37 -12.92
CA ILE A 50 -35.37 17.63 -12.52
C ILE A 50 -36.07 18.27 -13.71
N HIS A 51 -35.40 18.38 -14.85
CA HIS A 51 -35.98 19.00 -16.05
C HIS A 51 -37.12 18.18 -16.63
N LYS A 52 -37.07 16.86 -16.58
CA LYS A 52 -38.18 15.98 -16.91
C LYS A 52 -39.39 16.23 -16.00
N LEU A 53 -39.20 16.25 -14.69
CA LEU A 53 -40.27 16.52 -13.74
C LEU A 53 -40.88 17.93 -13.92
N MET A 54 -40.06 18.93 -14.26
CA MET A 54 -40.58 20.29 -14.59
C MET A 54 -41.39 20.30 -15.87
N ALA A 55 -41.01 19.52 -16.87
CA ALA A 55 -41.79 19.39 -18.12
C ALA A 55 -43.10 18.64 -17.90
N ASP A 56 -43.09 17.55 -17.13
CA ASP A 56 -44.27 16.72 -16.84
C ASP A 56 -45.22 17.42 -15.86
N HIS A 57 -44.75 18.36 -15.04
CA HIS A 57 -45.51 19.10 -14.02
C HIS A 57 -45.23 20.60 -14.10
N PRO A 58 -45.78 21.32 -15.12
CA PRO A 58 -45.59 22.75 -15.26
C PRO A 58 -46.09 23.53 -14.02
N GLY A 59 -45.19 24.31 -13.41
CA GLY A 59 -45.51 25.05 -12.19
C GLY A 59 -45.15 24.33 -10.88
N ALA A 60 -44.54 23.15 -10.95
CA ALA A 60 -44.04 22.45 -9.76
C ALA A 60 -43.04 23.32 -8.95
N SER A 61 -43.27 23.40 -7.65
CA SER A 61 -42.35 24.17 -6.79
C SER A 61 -40.99 23.44 -6.60
N THR A 62 -39.92 24.20 -6.43
CA THR A 62 -38.62 23.61 -6.11
C THR A 62 -38.64 22.72 -4.86
N TYR A 63 -39.50 23.04 -3.89
CA TYR A 63 -39.67 22.20 -2.69
C TYR A 63 -40.27 20.84 -3.05
N TRP A 64 -41.26 20.80 -3.95
CA TRP A 64 -41.85 19.56 -4.44
C TRP A 64 -40.84 18.72 -5.22
N LEU A 65 -40.02 19.34 -6.10
CA LEU A 65 -38.94 18.67 -6.83
C LEU A 65 -37.92 18.05 -5.87
N ALA A 66 -37.49 18.79 -4.84
CA ALA A 66 -36.56 18.33 -3.83
C ALA A 66 -37.09 17.10 -3.08
N LYS A 67 -38.39 17.10 -2.74
CA LYS A 67 -39.04 16.00 -2.04
C LYS A 67 -39.16 14.75 -2.94
N MET A 68 -39.56 14.93 -4.20
CA MET A 68 -39.72 13.84 -5.15
C MET A 68 -38.40 13.13 -5.43
N LEU A 69 -37.31 13.86 -5.58
CA LEU A 69 -35.96 13.33 -5.89
C LEU A 69 -35.13 13.01 -4.68
N LYS A 70 -35.68 13.22 -3.46
CA LYS A 70 -34.97 13.00 -2.18
C LYS A 70 -33.62 13.73 -2.11
N VAL A 71 -33.57 14.96 -2.61
CA VAL A 71 -32.39 15.84 -2.53
C VAL A 71 -32.70 17.06 -1.67
N ASP A 72 -31.67 17.78 -1.23
CA ASP A 72 -31.87 19.02 -0.49
C ASP A 72 -32.41 20.14 -1.41
N TYR A 73 -33.11 21.12 -0.80
CA TYR A 73 -33.74 22.23 -1.52
C TYR A 73 -32.74 23.06 -2.34
N LYS A 74 -31.52 23.30 -1.81
CA LYS A 74 -30.50 24.10 -2.50
C LYS A 74 -30.04 23.39 -3.78
N THR A 75 -29.86 22.07 -3.69
CA THR A 75 -29.51 21.22 -4.83
C THR A 75 -30.61 21.25 -5.89
N ALA A 76 -31.87 21.00 -5.51
CA ALA A 76 -32.97 21.05 -6.44
C ALA A 76 -33.10 22.44 -7.12
N LYS A 77 -32.99 23.54 -6.35
CA LYS A 77 -33.02 24.91 -6.85
C LYS A 77 -31.91 25.19 -7.85
N ARG A 78 -30.67 24.73 -7.55
CA ARG A 78 -29.55 24.93 -8.46
C ARG A 78 -29.76 24.25 -9.80
N TYR A 79 -30.17 23.00 -9.80
CA TYR A 79 -30.37 22.25 -11.05
C TYR A 79 -31.61 22.68 -11.82
N ALA A 80 -32.69 23.09 -11.15
CA ALA A 80 -33.87 23.63 -11.81
C ALA A 80 -33.60 24.99 -12.50
N ALA A 81 -32.62 25.74 -12.03
CA ALA A 81 -32.21 27.02 -12.61
C ALA A 81 -31.14 26.89 -13.72
N MET A 82 -30.61 25.72 -13.98
CA MET A 82 -29.64 25.48 -15.05
C MET A 82 -30.36 25.38 -16.40
N GLU A 83 -29.93 26.14 -17.39
CA GLU A 83 -30.42 26.09 -18.75
C GLU A 83 -29.76 25.00 -19.58
N GLU A 84 -28.52 24.68 -19.25
CA GLU A 84 -27.73 23.68 -19.95
C GLU A 84 -27.34 22.52 -19.01
N ARG A 85 -27.29 21.32 -19.59
CA ARG A 85 -26.85 20.11 -18.91
C ARG A 85 -25.40 20.31 -18.41
N PRO A 86 -25.10 20.06 -17.11
CA PRO A 86 -23.77 20.30 -16.59
C PRO A 86 -22.74 19.47 -17.35
N GLU A 87 -21.69 20.12 -17.84
CA GLU A 87 -20.53 19.38 -18.34
C GLU A 87 -19.93 18.55 -17.20
N VAL A 88 -19.51 17.33 -17.53
CA VAL A 88 -18.66 16.56 -16.60
C VAL A 88 -17.39 17.38 -16.41
N ARG A 89 -17.33 18.13 -15.36
CA ARG A 89 -16.02 18.59 -14.88
C ARG A 89 -15.26 17.32 -14.58
N LYS A 90 -14.35 16.93 -15.47
CA LYS A 90 -13.25 16.05 -15.09
C LYS A 90 -12.77 16.65 -13.79
N GLY A 91 -12.98 15.92 -12.67
CA GLY A 91 -12.55 16.42 -11.37
C GLY A 91 -11.18 17.01 -11.63
N LYS A 92 -10.88 18.19 -11.12
CA LYS A 92 -9.52 18.66 -11.10
C LYS A 92 -8.78 17.59 -10.29
N GLN A 93 -8.35 16.51 -10.95
CA GLN A 93 -7.10 15.91 -10.56
C GLN A 93 -6.21 17.13 -10.49
N SER A 94 -5.75 17.45 -9.28
CA SER A 94 -4.72 18.46 -9.15
C SER A 94 -3.74 18.11 -10.23
N ALA A 95 -3.65 18.95 -11.26
CA ALA A 95 -2.80 18.66 -12.40
C ALA A 95 -1.38 18.71 -11.83
N LEU A 96 -0.94 17.53 -11.38
CA LEU A 96 0.45 17.28 -11.13
C LEU A 96 1.12 17.63 -12.43
N LYS A 97 2.08 18.53 -12.35
CA LYS A 97 2.84 18.96 -13.53
C LYS A 97 3.27 17.68 -14.26
N PRO A 98 3.08 17.58 -15.60
CA PRO A 98 3.54 16.44 -16.34
C PRO A 98 5.02 16.18 -15.98
N GLY A 99 5.33 15.00 -15.46
CA GLY A 99 6.67 14.62 -15.04
C GLY A 99 6.88 14.40 -13.54
N PHE A 100 5.85 14.49 -12.70
CA PHE A 100 5.94 14.07 -11.29
C PHE A 100 5.14 12.79 -11.07
N ASP A 101 5.83 11.67 -10.98
CA ASP A 101 5.26 10.45 -10.45
C ASP A 101 5.17 10.59 -8.92
N ILE A 102 3.94 10.58 -8.40
CA ILE A 102 3.74 10.61 -6.94
C ILE A 102 4.12 9.25 -6.37
N VAL A 103 5.08 9.25 -5.46
CA VAL A 103 5.32 8.12 -4.59
C VAL A 103 4.19 8.04 -3.56
N LYS A 104 3.49 6.91 -3.50
CA LYS A 104 2.39 6.64 -2.56
C LYS A 104 2.94 5.90 -1.34
N SER A 105 2.19 5.90 -0.24
CA SER A 105 2.54 5.11 0.93
C SER A 105 1.94 3.69 0.93
N VAL A 106 1.07 3.33 -0.03
CA VAL A 106 0.40 2.02 -0.09
C VAL A 106 0.55 1.41 -1.46
N TYR A 107 1.07 0.18 -1.52
CA TYR A 107 1.33 -0.56 -2.74
C TYR A 107 0.94 -2.03 -2.62
N PHE A 108 0.90 -2.73 -3.76
CA PHE A 108 0.65 -4.16 -3.86
C PHE A 108 1.88 -4.97 -4.30
N LYS A 109 2.99 -4.28 -4.58
CA LYS A 109 4.27 -4.89 -4.97
C LYS A 109 5.41 -4.27 -4.18
N GLU A 110 6.32 -5.13 -3.74
CA GLU A 110 7.52 -4.73 -3.00
C GLU A 110 8.44 -3.85 -3.84
N GLU A 111 8.57 -4.17 -5.12
CA GLU A 111 9.39 -3.44 -6.08
C GLU A 111 9.00 -1.97 -6.17
N GLU A 112 7.68 -1.68 -6.27
CA GLU A 112 7.16 -0.30 -6.35
C GLU A 112 7.45 0.50 -5.07
N ILE A 113 7.48 -0.16 -3.91
CA ILE A 113 7.86 0.46 -2.63
C ILE A 113 9.34 0.80 -2.64
N LEU A 114 10.21 -0.15 -3.01
CA LEU A 114 11.65 0.07 -3.03
C LEU A 114 12.07 1.12 -4.05
N GLU A 115 11.45 1.14 -5.23
CA GLU A 115 11.62 2.23 -6.22
C GLU A 115 11.25 3.59 -5.63
N GLY A 116 10.09 3.67 -4.96
CA GLY A 116 9.63 4.88 -4.29
C GLY A 116 10.60 5.35 -3.20
N ILE A 117 11.11 4.43 -2.37
CA ILE A 117 12.10 4.73 -1.33
C ILE A 117 13.41 5.25 -1.94
N MET A 118 13.92 4.59 -2.99
CA MET A 118 15.13 5.05 -3.69
C MET A 118 14.94 6.44 -4.29
N ALA A 119 13.81 6.68 -4.95
CA ALA A 119 13.50 7.96 -5.57
C ALA A 119 13.39 9.13 -4.57
N LEU A 120 12.89 8.87 -3.35
CA LEU A 120 12.71 9.90 -2.32
C LEU A 120 13.97 10.17 -1.49
N TYR A 121 14.76 9.13 -1.22
CA TYR A 121 15.73 9.17 -0.13
C TYR A 121 17.17 8.91 -0.54
N LEU A 122 17.44 8.30 -1.70
CA LEU A 122 18.79 7.95 -2.12
C LEU A 122 19.30 8.88 -3.23
N THR A 123 20.61 9.04 -3.26
CA THR A 123 21.31 9.74 -4.35
C THR A 123 21.60 8.82 -5.54
N LYS A 124 21.44 7.51 -5.34
CA LYS A 124 21.72 6.44 -6.30
C LYS A 124 20.45 5.65 -6.59
N ASP A 125 20.43 4.95 -7.71
CA ASP A 125 19.36 4.07 -8.15
C ASP A 125 19.40 2.65 -7.53
N ARG A 126 20.19 2.47 -6.45
CA ARG A 126 20.34 1.20 -5.72
C ARG A 126 20.71 1.43 -4.25
N PHE A 127 20.40 0.46 -3.42
CA PHE A 127 20.83 0.42 -2.03
C PHE A 127 22.33 0.08 -1.91
N ASP A 128 23.00 0.59 -0.87
CA ASP A 128 24.39 0.25 -0.63
C ASP A 128 24.55 -1.17 -0.07
N ALA A 129 23.70 -1.58 0.88
CA ALA A 129 23.78 -2.93 1.46
C ALA A 129 22.40 -3.52 1.76
N ASP A 130 22.27 -4.83 1.62
CA ASP A 130 21.18 -5.64 2.16
C ASP A 130 21.78 -6.68 3.10
N MET A 131 21.35 -6.68 4.37
CA MET A 131 21.83 -7.58 5.41
C MET A 131 21.09 -8.91 5.46
N THR A 132 20.06 -9.08 4.64
CA THR A 132 19.15 -10.24 4.62
C THR A 132 18.80 -10.64 3.18
N TYR A 133 19.80 -10.58 2.31
CA TYR A 133 19.62 -10.65 0.85
C TYR A 133 18.97 -11.93 0.36
N SER A 134 19.21 -13.08 0.99
CA SER A 134 18.71 -14.40 0.60
C SER A 134 18.99 -14.69 -0.89
N GLN A 135 17.96 -14.82 -1.70
CA GLN A 135 18.02 -15.04 -3.15
C GLN A 135 17.75 -13.74 -3.96
N GLY A 136 17.77 -12.58 -3.32
CA GLY A 136 17.55 -11.29 -3.98
C GLY A 136 16.12 -11.09 -4.50
N GLY A 137 15.14 -11.66 -3.81
CA GLY A 137 13.73 -11.62 -4.20
C GLY A 137 13.19 -10.19 -4.42
N PHE A 138 13.65 -9.23 -3.65
CA PHE A 138 13.31 -7.82 -3.75
C PHE A 138 13.76 -7.15 -5.05
N TYR A 139 14.87 -7.62 -5.61
CA TYR A 139 15.63 -6.92 -6.66
C TYR A 139 15.50 -7.59 -8.03
N ARG A 140 14.45 -8.40 -8.26
CA ARG A 140 14.29 -9.14 -9.55
C ARG A 140 14.23 -8.21 -10.77
N HIS A 141 13.66 -7.03 -10.58
CA HIS A 141 13.49 -6.01 -11.63
C HIS A 141 14.10 -4.67 -11.24
N LEU A 142 14.85 -4.64 -10.13
CA LEU A 142 15.55 -3.48 -9.62
C LEU A 142 17.06 -3.65 -9.70
N ALA A 143 17.78 -2.54 -9.59
CA ALA A 143 19.23 -2.58 -9.43
C ALA A 143 19.58 -3.30 -8.12
N GLN A 144 20.54 -4.23 -8.21
CA GLN A 144 21.00 -5.01 -7.08
C GLN A 144 21.74 -4.12 -6.06
N PRO A 145 21.61 -4.39 -4.74
CA PRO A 145 22.42 -3.68 -3.76
C PRO A 145 23.91 -3.92 -4.01
N ARG A 146 24.72 -2.92 -3.70
CA ARG A 146 26.17 -2.99 -3.90
C ARG A 146 26.84 -4.10 -3.06
N LEU A 147 26.36 -4.27 -1.82
CA LEU A 147 26.85 -5.26 -0.87
C LEU A 147 25.68 -6.15 -0.43
N LYS A 148 25.89 -7.44 -0.46
CA LYS A 148 24.87 -8.46 -0.17
C LYS A 148 25.38 -9.34 0.96
N TYR A 149 24.57 -9.46 2.02
CA TYR A 149 24.88 -10.27 3.19
C TYR A 149 23.70 -11.16 3.54
N ASP A 150 23.99 -12.32 4.08
CA ASP A 150 22.98 -13.22 4.63
C ASP A 150 23.60 -14.10 5.72
N ILE A 151 22.78 -14.59 6.65
CA ILE A 151 23.22 -15.57 7.67
C ILE A 151 23.53 -16.94 7.04
N ALA A 152 22.91 -17.23 5.90
CA ALA A 152 23.10 -18.44 5.09
C ALA A 152 23.22 -18.07 3.61
N PRO A 153 24.37 -17.53 3.17
CA PRO A 153 24.58 -17.05 1.81
C PRO A 153 24.23 -18.08 0.73
N GLN A 154 23.47 -17.64 -0.26
CA GLN A 154 23.05 -18.44 -1.41
C GLN A 154 23.49 -17.73 -2.70
N GLY A 155 24.74 -17.91 -3.08
CA GLY A 155 25.35 -17.29 -4.26
C GLY A 155 26.77 -16.80 -3.98
N ASP A 156 27.59 -16.79 -5.02
CA ASP A 156 29.03 -16.49 -4.89
C ASP A 156 29.32 -15.03 -4.53
N ASP A 157 28.35 -14.13 -4.75
CA ASP A 157 28.46 -12.69 -4.47
C ASP A 157 27.72 -12.26 -3.20
N VAL A 158 27.18 -13.21 -2.43
CA VAL A 158 26.55 -12.97 -1.12
C VAL A 158 27.54 -13.36 -0.03
N ARG A 159 27.82 -12.43 0.88
CA ARG A 159 28.79 -12.60 1.97
C ARG A 159 28.12 -13.10 3.24
N GLN A 160 28.90 -13.63 4.14
CA GLN A 160 28.45 -13.95 5.50
C GLN A 160 28.04 -12.68 6.24
N LEU A 161 26.94 -12.75 6.98
CA LEU A 161 26.40 -11.60 7.72
C LEU A 161 27.40 -11.01 8.72
N GLU A 162 28.31 -11.83 9.26
CA GLU A 162 29.36 -11.42 10.18
C GLU A 162 30.34 -10.44 9.53
N GLU A 163 30.63 -10.58 8.23
CA GLU A 163 31.53 -9.69 7.48
C GLU A 163 30.96 -8.26 7.35
N PHE A 164 29.66 -8.06 7.58
CA PHE A 164 29.07 -6.73 7.60
C PHE A 164 29.68 -5.85 8.68
N ASP A 165 30.12 -6.43 9.80
CA ASP A 165 30.76 -5.70 10.89
C ASP A 165 32.17 -5.20 10.56
N GLU A 166 32.80 -5.77 9.54
CA GLU A 166 34.13 -5.37 9.06
C GLU A 166 34.09 -4.07 8.23
N LEU A 167 32.93 -3.66 7.78
CA LEU A 167 32.77 -2.37 7.08
C LEU A 167 33.17 -1.21 7.99
N ALA A 168 33.73 -0.16 7.40
CA ALA A 168 34.01 1.07 8.12
C ALA A 168 32.70 1.69 8.66
N ASP A 169 32.74 2.20 9.87
CA ASP A 169 31.61 2.92 10.47
C ASP A 169 31.32 4.19 9.66
N GLY A 170 30.06 4.52 9.46
CA GLY A 170 29.63 5.69 8.70
C GLY A 170 29.91 5.61 7.19
N SER A 171 30.05 4.42 6.60
CA SER A 171 30.45 4.23 5.20
C SER A 171 29.29 3.98 4.23
N LEU A 172 28.07 3.78 4.74
CA LEU A 172 26.91 3.42 3.92
C LEU A 172 25.87 4.53 3.90
N GLU A 173 25.33 4.83 2.70
CA GLU A 173 24.18 5.71 2.52
C GLU A 173 22.87 5.01 2.88
N SER A 174 22.78 3.69 2.60
CA SER A 174 21.54 2.94 2.80
C SER A 174 21.78 1.47 3.14
N VAL A 175 20.91 0.95 4.02
CA VAL A 175 20.88 -0.46 4.43
C VAL A 175 19.44 -0.97 4.41
N VAL A 176 19.24 -2.19 3.89
CA VAL A 176 17.95 -2.89 3.87
C VAL A 176 18.02 -4.10 4.81
N ILE A 177 16.92 -4.37 5.54
CA ILE A 177 16.74 -5.53 6.42
C ILE A 177 15.31 -6.08 6.25
N ASP A 178 15.18 -7.38 5.93
CA ASP A 178 13.91 -8.14 5.88
C ASP A 178 14.05 -9.43 6.67
N LEU A 179 13.88 -9.35 7.99
CA LEU A 179 13.93 -10.51 8.87
C LEU A 179 12.64 -11.33 8.81
N PRO A 180 12.69 -12.66 9.00
CA PRO A 180 11.50 -13.49 9.14
C PRO A 180 10.56 -12.99 10.25
N PHE A 181 9.25 -13.13 10.05
CA PHE A 181 8.23 -12.71 11.05
C PHE A 181 7.65 -13.90 11.83
N PHE A 182 8.18 -15.10 11.64
CA PHE A 182 7.62 -16.31 12.21
C PHE A 182 8.30 -16.66 13.54
N VAL A 183 7.46 -16.97 14.54
CA VAL A 183 7.88 -17.38 15.87
C VAL A 183 7.16 -18.65 16.26
N GLY A 184 7.90 -19.60 16.86
CA GLY A 184 7.34 -20.82 17.42
C GLY A 184 7.63 -22.10 16.62
N THR A 185 7.24 -23.22 17.19
CA THR A 185 7.54 -24.57 16.69
C THR A 185 6.35 -25.28 16.09
N ASP A 186 5.28 -24.58 15.74
CA ASP A 186 4.06 -25.21 15.22
C ASP A 186 4.30 -25.93 13.89
N SER A 187 3.91 -27.19 13.85
CA SER A 187 4.12 -28.12 12.72
C SER A 187 3.53 -27.64 11.39
N GLY A 188 2.57 -26.73 11.40
CA GLY A 188 2.03 -26.10 10.19
C GLY A 188 2.95 -25.05 9.57
N SER A 189 4.00 -24.62 10.28
CA SER A 189 4.95 -23.60 9.88
C SER A 189 6.26 -24.13 9.31
N LEU A 190 6.48 -25.45 9.29
CA LEU A 190 7.75 -26.08 8.86
C LEU A 190 8.16 -25.64 7.45
N TYR A 191 7.23 -25.59 6.51
CA TYR A 191 7.52 -25.18 5.14
C TYR A 191 8.06 -23.74 5.06
N TYR A 192 7.51 -22.82 5.87
CA TYR A 192 7.98 -21.44 5.93
C TYR A 192 9.27 -21.31 6.75
N ALA A 193 9.42 -22.13 7.79
CA ALA A 193 10.62 -22.16 8.61
C ALA A 193 11.83 -22.63 7.81
N GLU A 194 11.69 -23.65 6.99
CA GLU A 194 12.74 -24.15 6.10
C GLU A 194 13.15 -23.14 5.02
N ARG A 195 12.19 -22.38 4.53
CA ARG A 195 12.40 -21.45 3.41
C ARG A 195 12.87 -20.05 3.84
N TYR A 196 12.36 -19.53 4.95
CA TYR A 196 12.55 -18.13 5.38
C TYR A 196 13.15 -18.01 6.78
N GLY A 197 13.37 -19.12 7.47
CA GLY A 197 13.77 -19.14 8.85
C GLY A 197 12.61 -18.87 9.83
N MET A 198 12.81 -19.23 11.08
CA MET A 198 11.85 -19.04 12.16
C MET A 198 12.58 -18.77 13.47
N PHE A 199 12.06 -17.85 14.27
CA PHE A 199 12.63 -17.57 15.57
C PHE A 199 12.07 -18.53 16.64
N PRO A 200 12.91 -19.01 17.58
CA PRO A 200 12.47 -19.92 18.63
C PRO A 200 11.54 -19.28 19.66
N SER A 201 11.58 -17.96 19.78
CA SER A 201 10.72 -17.21 20.69
C SER A 201 10.50 -15.77 20.22
N LEU A 202 9.49 -15.10 20.78
CA LEU A 202 9.25 -13.68 20.54
C LEU A 202 10.45 -12.82 20.99
N ASP A 203 11.04 -13.15 22.13
CA ASP A 203 12.22 -12.44 22.65
C ASP A 203 13.41 -12.57 21.70
N ALA A 204 13.66 -13.75 21.13
CA ALA A 204 14.68 -13.96 20.14
C ALA A 204 14.46 -13.12 18.88
N LEU A 205 13.22 -13.05 18.38
CA LEU A 205 12.84 -12.22 17.25
C LEU A 205 13.12 -10.73 17.55
N LEU A 206 12.60 -10.21 18.65
CA LEU A 206 12.75 -8.80 19.02
C LEU A 206 14.22 -8.43 19.26
N LYS A 207 14.96 -9.30 19.94
CA LYS A 207 16.40 -9.11 20.16
C LYS A 207 17.18 -9.05 18.84
N THR A 208 16.89 -9.97 17.92
CA THR A 208 17.58 -9.97 16.62
C THR A 208 17.27 -8.70 15.82
N HIS A 209 16.03 -8.21 15.83
CA HIS A 209 15.69 -6.94 15.19
C HIS A 209 16.50 -5.79 15.79
N ALA A 210 16.56 -5.67 17.13
CA ALA A 210 17.30 -4.63 17.80
C ALA A 210 18.82 -4.71 17.50
N ASP A 211 19.39 -5.92 17.48
CA ASP A 211 20.81 -6.12 17.17
C ASP A 211 21.15 -5.78 15.72
N MET A 212 20.30 -6.17 14.77
CA MET A 212 20.47 -5.85 13.36
C MET A 212 20.35 -4.34 13.10
N MET A 213 19.36 -3.67 13.73
CA MET A 213 19.26 -2.22 13.67
C MET A 213 20.50 -1.51 14.20
N ARG A 214 21.03 -1.95 15.34
CA ARG A 214 22.24 -1.37 15.96
C ARG A 214 23.45 -1.53 15.03
N ARG A 215 23.66 -2.71 14.46
CA ARG A 215 24.74 -2.99 13.50
C ARG A 215 24.62 -2.09 12.28
N ALA A 216 23.43 -2.02 11.66
CA ALA A 216 23.16 -1.17 10.51
C ALA A 216 23.41 0.31 10.82
N THR A 217 22.87 0.82 11.94
CA THR A 217 23.02 2.22 12.34
C THR A 217 24.47 2.63 12.49
N ARG A 218 25.34 1.74 13.02
CA ARG A 218 26.78 2.02 13.15
C ARG A 218 27.44 2.23 11.79
N LYS A 219 27.03 1.47 10.75
CA LYS A 219 27.62 1.53 9.42
C LYS A 219 27.03 2.64 8.55
N LEU A 220 25.84 3.15 8.89
CA LEU A 220 25.24 4.28 8.19
C LEU A 220 26.02 5.58 8.45
N MET A 221 26.25 6.34 7.37
CA MET A 221 26.75 7.71 7.43
C MET A 221 25.72 8.64 8.07
N PRO A 222 26.08 9.86 8.49
CA PRO A 222 25.10 10.88 8.88
C PRO A 222 24.03 11.05 7.79
N HIS A 223 22.77 11.10 8.18
CA HIS A 223 21.60 11.15 7.30
C HIS A 223 21.38 9.91 6.40
N GLY A 224 22.14 8.84 6.62
CA GLY A 224 21.95 7.56 5.94
C GLY A 224 20.60 6.91 6.30
N LEU A 225 20.11 6.07 5.41
CA LEU A 225 18.78 5.46 5.47
C LEU A 225 18.84 3.99 5.86
N LEU A 226 18.10 3.61 6.89
CA LEU A 226 17.77 2.21 7.21
C LEU A 226 16.34 1.91 6.75
N VAL A 227 16.18 0.89 5.92
CA VAL A 227 14.87 0.37 5.50
C VAL A 227 14.65 -0.98 6.16
N MET A 228 13.57 -1.10 6.94
CA MET A 228 13.20 -2.35 7.60
C MET A 228 11.82 -2.81 7.15
N LYS A 229 11.77 -3.99 6.53
CA LYS A 229 10.50 -4.65 6.29
C LYS A 229 10.09 -5.44 7.53
N THR A 230 8.83 -5.29 7.93
CA THR A 230 8.28 -6.01 9.08
C THR A 230 6.78 -6.25 8.93
N GLN A 231 6.25 -7.15 9.76
CA GLN A 231 4.82 -7.40 9.85
C GLN A 231 4.43 -7.63 11.30
N SER A 232 3.39 -6.93 11.76
CA SER A 232 2.75 -7.25 13.03
C SER A 232 1.95 -8.55 12.90
N PHE A 233 1.96 -9.40 13.92
CA PHE A 233 1.38 -10.74 13.87
C PHE A 233 0.71 -11.13 15.20
N ILE A 234 0.01 -12.28 15.21
CA ILE A 234 -0.62 -12.82 16.41
C ILE A 234 0.27 -13.94 16.95
N TYR A 235 0.67 -13.83 18.20
CA TYR A 235 1.43 -14.84 18.94
C TYR A 235 0.78 -15.09 20.31
N ALA A 236 0.59 -16.34 20.68
CA ALA A 236 -0.06 -16.75 21.93
C ALA A 236 -1.37 -15.98 22.20
N ASN A 237 -2.25 -15.90 21.21
CA ASN A 237 -3.53 -15.17 21.22
C ASN A 237 -3.41 -13.67 21.56
N ARG A 238 -2.26 -13.07 21.36
CA ARG A 238 -2.03 -11.63 21.52
C ARG A 238 -1.52 -11.02 20.22
N GLN A 239 -1.93 -9.79 19.97
CA GLN A 239 -1.40 -9.00 18.86
C GLN A 239 -0.03 -8.47 19.23
N ILE A 240 0.99 -8.84 18.44
CA ILE A 240 2.35 -8.31 18.54
C ILE A 240 2.52 -7.20 17.52
N TRP A 241 2.85 -6.02 17.98
CA TRP A 241 3.01 -4.82 17.18
C TRP A 241 4.50 -4.62 16.87
N THR A 242 5.05 -5.40 15.93
CA THR A 242 6.48 -5.39 15.62
C THR A 242 6.93 -4.02 15.12
N ASN A 243 6.11 -3.33 14.31
CA ASN A 243 6.41 -1.97 13.84
C ASN A 243 6.59 -1.00 15.01
N TYR A 244 5.78 -1.10 16.08
CA TYR A 244 5.92 -0.28 17.28
C TYR A 244 7.23 -0.57 18.02
N HIS A 245 7.59 -1.84 18.20
CA HIS A 245 8.88 -2.21 18.81
C HIS A 245 10.07 -1.67 18.01
N LEU A 246 10.02 -1.74 16.68
CA LEU A 246 11.09 -1.20 15.83
C LEU A 246 11.18 0.33 15.95
N TYR A 247 10.05 1.03 16.08
CA TYR A 247 10.05 2.47 16.32
C TYR A 247 10.72 2.83 17.66
N GLU A 248 10.41 2.10 18.73
CA GLU A 248 11.06 2.32 20.03
C GLU A 248 12.58 2.07 19.97
N TYR A 249 13.01 0.99 19.31
CA TYR A 249 14.45 0.72 19.11
C TYR A 249 15.13 1.80 18.27
N ALA A 250 14.46 2.30 17.24
CA ALA A 250 14.98 3.39 16.41
C ALA A 250 15.27 4.64 17.26
N ARG A 251 14.35 5.02 18.16
CA ARG A 251 14.54 6.15 19.06
C ARG A 251 15.75 5.98 19.98
N GLU A 252 15.97 4.77 20.51
CA GLU A 252 17.13 4.46 21.35
C GLU A 252 18.47 4.57 20.58
N LEU A 253 18.41 4.41 19.25
CA LEU A 253 19.57 4.48 18.35
C LEU A 253 19.74 5.84 17.66
N ASN A 254 18.96 6.86 18.06
CA ASN A 254 18.92 8.18 17.41
C ASN A 254 18.63 8.09 15.90
N LEU A 255 17.65 7.23 15.55
CA LEU A 255 17.08 7.13 14.22
C LEU A 255 15.72 7.81 14.18
N GLU A 256 15.53 8.74 13.25
CA GLU A 256 14.24 9.37 12.96
C GLU A 256 13.45 8.50 11.99
N MET A 257 12.20 8.17 12.31
CA MET A 257 11.30 7.55 11.35
C MET A 257 10.81 8.62 10.36
N VAL A 258 11.25 8.53 9.11
CA VAL A 258 10.93 9.53 8.07
C VAL A 258 9.77 9.12 7.19
N ASP A 259 9.48 7.81 7.07
CA ASP A 259 8.34 7.32 6.27
C ASP A 259 7.94 5.88 6.65
N GLU A 260 6.69 5.53 6.31
CA GLU A 260 6.15 4.18 6.41
C GLU A 260 5.40 3.83 5.12
N PHE A 261 5.82 2.76 4.46
CA PHE A 261 5.10 2.21 3.31
C PHE A 261 4.38 0.93 3.70
N VAL A 262 3.18 0.75 3.17
CA VAL A 262 2.33 -0.42 3.43
C VAL A 262 2.24 -1.28 2.18
N LEU A 263 2.73 -2.52 2.30
CA LEU A 263 2.56 -3.56 1.29
C LEU A 263 1.27 -4.33 1.58
N VAL A 264 0.29 -4.25 0.70
CA VAL A 264 -0.98 -5.00 0.83
C VAL A 264 -0.90 -6.32 0.08
N THR A 265 -1.25 -7.41 0.76
CA THR A 265 -1.28 -8.77 0.18
C THR A 265 -2.72 -9.25 0.03
N HIS A 266 -3.13 -9.62 -1.18
CA HIS A 266 -4.49 -10.13 -1.43
C HIS A 266 -4.70 -11.58 -1.02
N LYS A 267 -3.64 -12.38 -0.94
CA LYS A 267 -3.70 -13.81 -0.64
C LYS A 267 -2.89 -14.12 0.61
N ARG A 268 -3.54 -14.70 1.61
CA ARG A 268 -2.87 -15.25 2.78
C ARG A 268 -3.52 -16.60 3.12
N LEU A 269 -2.70 -17.58 3.43
CA LEU A 269 -3.18 -18.83 4.03
C LEU A 269 -3.69 -18.51 5.43
N ILE A 270 -4.98 -18.74 5.66
CA ILE A 270 -5.62 -18.54 6.96
C ILE A 270 -6.03 -19.89 7.48
N HIS A 271 -5.39 -20.33 8.57
CA HIS A 271 -5.88 -21.45 9.34
C HIS A 271 -6.99 -20.94 10.27
N LEU A 272 -8.23 -21.31 9.96
CA LEU A 272 -9.38 -21.01 10.80
C LEU A 272 -9.60 -22.18 11.75
N SER A 273 -9.12 -22.06 12.99
CA SER A 273 -9.50 -22.92 14.09
C SER A 273 -10.30 -22.10 15.11
N GLY A 274 -11.60 -22.33 15.18
CA GLY A 274 -12.48 -21.66 16.15
C GLY A 274 -12.87 -20.23 15.77
N LYS A 275 -13.37 -19.47 16.77
CA LYS A 275 -13.83 -18.09 16.62
C LYS A 275 -12.63 -17.14 16.50
N GLN A 276 -12.64 -16.30 15.47
CA GLN A 276 -11.62 -15.26 15.29
C GLN A 276 -11.68 -14.24 16.44
N GLN A 277 -10.54 -14.01 17.10
CA GLN A 277 -10.41 -13.06 18.22
C GLN A 277 -9.75 -11.75 17.81
N HIS A 278 -8.88 -11.77 16.79
CA HIS A 278 -8.12 -10.61 16.32
C HIS A 278 -8.26 -10.44 14.81
N ALA A 279 -8.17 -9.19 14.35
CA ALA A 279 -8.09 -8.90 12.91
C ALA A 279 -6.85 -9.55 12.30
N ARG A 280 -7.03 -10.23 11.16
CA ARG A 280 -5.92 -10.81 10.40
C ARG A 280 -5.17 -9.72 9.64
N ARG A 281 -3.84 -9.82 9.61
CA ARG A 281 -2.98 -8.88 8.91
C ARG A 281 -2.79 -9.32 7.46
N PHE A 282 -3.19 -8.46 6.51
CA PHE A 282 -3.00 -8.64 5.08
C PHE A 282 -2.01 -7.63 4.52
N HIS A 283 -1.14 -7.10 5.36
CA HIS A 283 -0.16 -6.11 4.99
C HIS A 283 1.14 -6.29 5.79
N ALA A 284 2.22 -5.86 5.19
CA ALA A 284 3.51 -5.67 5.82
C ALA A 284 3.89 -4.19 5.71
N TYR A 285 4.90 -3.78 6.45
CA TYR A 285 5.41 -2.42 6.48
C TYR A 285 6.85 -2.38 5.97
N PHE A 286 7.21 -1.33 5.27
CA PHE A 286 8.58 -0.90 5.05
C PHE A 286 8.77 0.39 5.82
N LEU A 287 9.51 0.32 6.92
CA LEU A 287 9.79 1.44 7.80
C LEU A 287 11.11 2.07 7.37
N CYS A 288 11.10 3.36 7.11
CA CYS A 288 12.25 4.14 6.69
C CYS A 288 12.76 4.97 7.87
N PHE A 289 13.96 4.69 8.30
CA PHE A 289 14.62 5.40 9.40
C PHE A 289 15.84 6.14 8.88
N ARG A 290 15.98 7.40 9.25
CA ARG A 290 17.14 8.23 8.94
C ARG A 290 18.02 8.37 10.17
N LYS A 291 19.32 8.15 10.01
CA LYS A 291 20.27 8.42 11.05
C LYS A 291 20.38 9.93 11.27
N GLU A 292 20.13 10.38 12.50
CA GLU A 292 20.53 11.72 12.93
C GLU A 292 22.06 11.82 12.94
N GLN A 293 22.63 12.93 13.26
CA GLN A 293 24.07 13.18 13.16
C GLN A 293 24.95 12.13 13.81
#